data_2c90d0168112989bb81a9237550acc8a
#
_entry.id   2c90d0168112989bb81a9237550acc8a
#
_cell.length_a   1.000
_cell.length_b   1.000
_cell.length_c   1.000
_cell.angle_alpha   90.00
_cell.angle_beta   90.00
_cell.angle_gamma   90.00
#
_symmetry.space_group_name_H-M   'P 1'
#
loop_
_entity.id
_entity.type
_entity.pdbx_description
1 polymer ?
#
loop_
_entity_poly.entity_id
_entity_poly.type
_entity_poly.pdbx_seq_one_letter_code
_entity_poly.pdbx_strand_id
1 'polypeptide(L)'
;DLMRIAQMTAGFTGADLANVLNEAALLAARKGKNLIGMNDVEEAVLKVMVGTSKKSMKMSEREKRNTAFHEAGHALMDYYLETQDPVRRISIIPSSKGALGYTLSHPDEDKYSVYKTELKEQIASLLGGRVAEELTMKGDFSGGASNDIQRATAIARNMVTRYGMSELGPILYGSEHGNDEVFLGRDFSAEKTYSEETAAKIDLEIKKIIDEAHALATSILTEHFDKLQFVADFLVKYEEMDDEQFRKAMEEENPTLESIYALAEPRRRISETENEEKARIDEEERKKREEELMQDADYRDGMRDVNAEGEHLDETGDNNGNEGNDGNDGHNGNE
;
A
#
# COMPACT_ATOMS: atom_id res chain seq x y z
N ASP A 1 -0.14 8.52 -15.97
CA ASP A 1 -0.78 7.32 -16.56
C ASP A 1 -1.86 6.79 -15.61
N LEU A 2 -3.14 7.08 -15.94
CA LEU A 2 -4.28 6.68 -15.11
C LEU A 2 -4.49 5.15 -15.08
N MET A 3 -4.16 4.46 -16.17
CA MET A 3 -4.29 3.00 -16.22
C MET A 3 -3.34 2.32 -15.23
N ARG A 4 -2.10 2.81 -15.15
CA ARG A 4 -1.12 2.32 -14.18
C ARG A 4 -1.57 2.56 -12.73
N ILE A 5 -2.16 3.73 -12.45
CA ILE A 5 -2.73 4.01 -11.11
C ILE A 5 -3.87 3.03 -10.81
N ALA A 6 -4.79 2.81 -11.76
CA ALA A 6 -5.90 1.88 -11.60
C ALA A 6 -5.41 0.44 -11.30
N GLN A 7 -4.40 -0.03 -12.02
CA GLN A 7 -3.78 -1.34 -11.78
C GLN A 7 -3.17 -1.46 -10.38
N MET A 8 -2.48 -0.40 -9.92
CA MET A 8 -1.84 -0.40 -8.59
C MET A 8 -2.82 -0.26 -7.43
N THR A 9 -4.04 0.16 -7.70
CA THR A 9 -5.07 0.46 -6.68
C THR A 9 -6.31 -0.43 -6.81
N ALA A 10 -6.19 -1.60 -7.46
CA ALA A 10 -7.28 -2.55 -7.52
C ALA A 10 -7.73 -2.93 -6.10
N GLY A 11 -9.05 -2.98 -5.89
CA GLY A 11 -9.65 -3.22 -4.57
C GLY A 11 -9.70 -2.00 -3.63
N PHE A 12 -9.16 -0.83 -4.02
CA PHE A 12 -9.26 0.39 -3.22
C PHE A 12 -10.67 0.98 -3.30
N THR A 13 -11.14 1.50 -2.18
CA THR A 13 -12.36 2.32 -2.13
C THR A 13 -12.08 3.74 -2.63
N GLY A 14 -13.14 4.50 -2.93
CA GLY A 14 -12.99 5.93 -3.27
C GLY A 14 -12.30 6.74 -2.15
N ALA A 15 -12.49 6.34 -0.88
CA ALA A 15 -11.82 6.96 0.26
C ALA A 15 -10.31 6.64 0.26
N ASP A 16 -9.92 5.41 -0.07
CA ASP A 16 -8.51 5.03 -0.19
C ASP A 16 -7.83 5.79 -1.33
N LEU A 17 -8.49 5.93 -2.49
CA LEU A 17 -7.99 6.70 -3.62
C LEU A 17 -7.81 8.18 -3.28
N ALA A 18 -8.76 8.78 -2.57
CA ALA A 18 -8.64 10.16 -2.10
C ALA A 18 -7.46 10.30 -1.12
N ASN A 19 -7.26 9.32 -0.23
CA ASN A 19 -6.12 9.29 0.68
C ASN A 19 -4.78 9.15 -0.07
N VAL A 20 -4.70 8.30 -1.10
CA VAL A 20 -3.52 8.18 -1.97
C VAL A 20 -3.16 9.52 -2.60
N LEU A 21 -4.12 10.22 -3.19
CA LEU A 21 -3.87 11.52 -3.82
C LEU A 21 -3.41 12.58 -2.81
N ASN A 22 -4.02 12.60 -1.62
CA ASN A 22 -3.59 13.49 -0.53
C ASN A 22 -2.16 13.19 -0.07
N GLU A 23 -1.81 11.91 0.11
CA GLU A 23 -0.46 11.49 0.46
C GLU A 23 0.55 11.80 -0.64
N ALA A 24 0.18 11.63 -1.92
CA ALA A 24 1.02 11.99 -3.05
C ALA A 24 1.31 13.50 -3.10
N ALA A 25 0.29 14.34 -2.80
CA ALA A 25 0.46 15.78 -2.70
C ALA A 25 1.42 16.17 -1.56
N LEU A 26 1.29 15.53 -0.39
CA LEU A 26 2.19 15.73 0.74
C LEU A 26 3.62 15.31 0.43
N LEU A 27 3.81 14.19 -0.29
CA LEU A 27 5.13 13.72 -0.73
C LEU A 27 5.77 14.69 -1.74
N ALA A 28 5.00 15.16 -2.74
CA ALA A 28 5.46 16.16 -3.70
C ALA A 28 5.87 17.46 -3.00
N ALA A 29 5.04 17.97 -2.09
CA ALA A 29 5.34 19.18 -1.32
C ALA A 29 6.61 19.05 -0.46
N ARG A 30 6.83 17.90 0.19
CA ARG A 30 8.07 17.63 0.95
C ARG A 30 9.32 17.61 0.07
N LYS A 31 9.19 17.22 -1.20
CA LYS A 31 10.26 17.24 -2.20
C LYS A 31 10.41 18.61 -2.88
N GLY A 32 9.65 19.64 -2.44
CA GLY A 32 9.66 20.98 -3.02
C GLY A 32 9.04 21.08 -4.41
N LYS A 33 8.22 20.12 -4.81
CA LYS A 33 7.54 20.09 -6.11
C LYS A 33 6.20 20.80 -6.04
N ASN A 34 5.81 21.47 -7.13
CA ASN A 34 4.49 22.09 -7.27
C ASN A 34 3.44 21.17 -7.95
N LEU A 35 3.90 20.06 -8.55
CA LEU A 35 3.06 19.09 -9.24
C LEU A 35 3.31 17.68 -8.69
N ILE A 36 2.25 16.88 -8.66
CA ILE A 36 2.31 15.46 -8.29
C ILE A 36 2.80 14.67 -9.50
N GLY A 37 3.96 14.03 -9.39
CA GLY A 37 4.47 13.10 -10.39
C GLY A 37 4.00 11.66 -10.16
N MET A 38 4.17 10.79 -11.15
CA MET A 38 3.79 9.37 -11.05
C MET A 38 4.52 8.67 -9.90
N ASN A 39 5.80 8.95 -9.71
CA ASN A 39 6.58 8.39 -8.60
C ASN A 39 6.03 8.78 -7.22
N ASP A 40 5.44 9.99 -7.09
CA ASP A 40 4.85 10.43 -5.82
C ASP A 40 3.54 9.66 -5.55
N VAL A 41 2.79 9.34 -6.61
CA VAL A 41 1.59 8.49 -6.52
C VAL A 41 1.96 7.04 -6.15
N GLU A 42 2.97 6.47 -6.78
CA GLU A 42 3.45 5.11 -6.49
C GLU A 42 3.94 4.98 -5.04
N GLU A 43 4.72 5.96 -4.57
CA GLU A 43 5.18 6.02 -3.17
C GLU A 43 3.99 6.20 -2.21
N ALA A 44 2.98 6.99 -2.58
CA ALA A 44 1.76 7.18 -1.80
C ALA A 44 0.92 5.91 -1.71
N VAL A 45 0.75 5.17 -2.81
CA VAL A 45 0.06 3.86 -2.82
C VAL A 45 0.74 2.91 -1.84
N LEU A 46 2.07 2.75 -1.94
CA LEU A 46 2.84 1.92 -1.00
C LEU A 46 2.66 2.38 0.45
N LYS A 47 2.68 3.68 0.69
CA LYS A 47 2.48 4.24 2.03
C LYS A 47 1.08 3.95 2.60
N VAL A 48 0.06 4.00 1.77
CA VAL A 48 -1.32 3.67 2.18
C VAL A 48 -1.45 2.17 2.47
N MET A 49 -0.89 1.31 1.63
CA MET A 49 -0.96 -0.15 1.77
C MET A 49 -0.13 -0.66 2.95
N VAL A 50 1.15 -0.33 2.97
CA VAL A 50 2.16 -0.93 3.88
C VAL A 50 2.46 -0.03 5.08
N GLY A 51 2.21 1.27 4.96
CA GLY A 51 2.59 2.29 5.96
C GLY A 51 3.90 3.00 5.60
N THR A 52 4.31 3.92 6.47
CA THR A 52 5.57 4.66 6.29
C THR A 52 6.78 3.80 6.61
N SER A 53 7.81 3.86 5.78
CA SER A 53 9.09 3.19 6.02
C SER A 53 9.83 3.78 7.22
N LYS A 54 10.25 2.93 8.17
CA LYS A 54 11.03 3.31 9.37
C LYS A 54 12.52 3.15 9.10
N LYS A 55 13.09 3.96 8.22
CA LYS A 55 14.53 3.92 7.86
C LYS A 55 15.49 4.16 9.04
N SER A 56 15.00 4.72 10.15
CA SER A 56 15.79 4.93 11.37
C SER A 56 15.90 3.69 12.27
N MET A 57 15.10 2.67 12.04
CA MET A 57 15.13 1.42 12.82
C MET A 57 16.32 0.58 12.38
N LYS A 58 17.22 0.30 13.32
CA LYS A 58 18.38 -0.58 13.05
C LYS A 58 18.02 -2.02 13.41
N MET A 59 17.90 -2.87 12.43
CA MET A 59 17.81 -4.31 12.63
C MET A 59 19.21 -4.91 12.83
N SER A 60 19.32 -5.98 13.63
CA SER A 60 20.53 -6.76 13.70
C SER A 60 20.75 -7.51 12.37
N GLU A 61 22.01 -7.85 12.04
CA GLU A 61 22.33 -8.61 10.82
C GLU A 61 21.60 -9.95 10.76
N ARG A 62 21.37 -10.57 11.92
CA ARG A 62 20.59 -11.81 12.02
C ARG A 62 19.13 -11.57 11.65
N GLU A 63 18.50 -10.54 12.20
CA GLU A 63 17.11 -10.19 11.88
C GLU A 63 16.96 -9.79 10.43
N LYS A 64 17.89 -8.95 9.93
CA LYS A 64 17.90 -8.51 8.53
C LYS A 64 17.96 -9.71 7.57
N ARG A 65 18.85 -10.67 7.85
CA ARG A 65 18.97 -11.89 7.07
C ARG A 65 17.73 -12.78 7.19
N ASN A 66 17.18 -12.96 8.40
CA ASN A 66 15.96 -13.75 8.59
C ASN A 66 14.78 -13.15 7.83
N THR A 67 14.56 -11.84 7.93
CA THR A 67 13.51 -11.13 7.18
C THR A 67 13.72 -11.26 5.68
N ALA A 68 14.96 -11.16 5.19
CA ALA A 68 15.26 -11.32 3.77
C ALA A 68 14.89 -12.71 3.23
N PHE A 69 15.19 -13.77 3.97
CA PHE A 69 14.78 -15.12 3.59
C PHE A 69 13.27 -15.32 3.67
N HIS A 70 12.63 -14.76 4.69
CA HIS A 70 11.18 -14.80 4.85
C HIS A 70 10.47 -14.18 3.66
N GLU A 71 10.81 -12.93 3.29
CA GLU A 71 10.21 -12.24 2.15
C GLU A 71 10.56 -12.90 0.80
N ALA A 72 11.81 -13.36 0.65
CA ALA A 72 12.20 -14.13 -0.52
C ALA A 72 11.41 -15.44 -0.64
N GLY A 73 11.07 -16.07 0.49
CA GLY A 73 10.22 -17.27 0.52
C GLY A 73 8.84 -17.01 -0.07
N HIS A 74 8.17 -15.95 0.36
CA HIS A 74 6.89 -15.54 -0.21
C HIS A 74 7.00 -15.25 -1.71
N ALA A 75 8.00 -14.46 -2.10
CA ALA A 75 8.19 -14.07 -3.49
C ALA A 75 8.44 -15.26 -4.43
N LEU A 76 9.25 -16.24 -4.01
CA LEU A 76 9.50 -17.43 -4.82
C LEU A 76 8.22 -18.29 -4.93
N MET A 77 7.46 -18.42 -3.84
CA MET A 77 6.20 -19.14 -3.90
C MET A 77 5.23 -18.50 -4.89
N ASP A 78 5.06 -17.16 -4.84
CA ASP A 78 4.20 -16.44 -5.78
C ASP A 78 4.68 -16.57 -7.24
N TYR A 79 6.00 -16.73 -7.47
CA TYR A 79 6.55 -16.90 -8.81
C TYR A 79 6.35 -18.30 -9.37
N TYR A 80 6.50 -19.37 -8.55
CA TYR A 80 6.45 -20.75 -9.02
C TYR A 80 5.04 -21.37 -8.96
N LEU A 81 4.10 -20.75 -8.28
CA LEU A 81 2.70 -21.18 -8.22
C LEU A 81 1.89 -20.52 -9.33
N GLU A 82 1.14 -21.34 -10.08
CA GLU A 82 0.46 -20.88 -11.32
C GLU A 82 -0.67 -19.89 -11.10
N THR A 83 -1.34 -19.96 -9.93
CA THR A 83 -2.54 -19.16 -9.67
C THR A 83 -2.27 -17.91 -8.83
N GLN A 84 -1.03 -17.76 -8.35
CA GLN A 84 -0.66 -16.63 -7.52
C GLN A 84 -0.39 -15.37 -8.35
N ASP A 85 -0.52 -14.23 -7.69
CA ASP A 85 -0.36 -12.93 -8.33
C ASP A 85 1.13 -12.59 -8.51
N PRO A 86 1.49 -11.86 -9.59
CA PRO A 86 2.87 -11.52 -9.86
C PRO A 86 3.43 -10.58 -8.77
N VAL A 87 4.68 -10.86 -8.37
CA VAL A 87 5.42 -10.06 -7.40
C VAL A 87 5.74 -8.68 -7.99
N ARG A 88 5.34 -7.62 -7.29
CA ARG A 88 5.56 -6.23 -7.69
C ARG A 88 6.71 -5.56 -6.95
N ARG A 89 6.88 -5.91 -5.69
CA ARG A 89 7.96 -5.38 -4.87
C ARG A 89 8.21 -6.27 -3.67
N ILE A 90 9.48 -6.39 -3.32
CA ILE A 90 9.93 -7.03 -2.09
C ILE A 90 10.74 -6.00 -1.31
N SER A 91 10.53 -5.86 -0.01
CA SER A 91 11.30 -4.95 0.84
C SER A 91 11.49 -5.52 2.23
N ILE A 92 12.68 -5.29 2.79
CA ILE A 92 13.00 -5.61 4.18
C ILE A 92 13.16 -4.35 5.03
N ILE A 93 12.64 -3.22 4.56
CA ILE A 93 12.60 -1.98 5.33
C ILE A 93 11.38 -2.03 6.26
N PRO A 94 11.57 -1.89 7.58
CA PRO A 94 10.46 -1.94 8.54
C PRO A 94 9.41 -0.87 8.28
N SER A 95 8.13 -1.24 8.44
CA SER A 95 7.00 -0.34 8.26
C SER A 95 6.45 0.21 9.57
N SER A 96 5.68 1.31 9.49
CA SER A 96 4.97 1.87 10.65
C SER A 96 3.84 0.98 11.15
N LYS A 97 3.34 0.08 10.32
CA LYS A 97 2.30 -0.90 10.68
C LYS A 97 2.85 -2.12 11.42
N GLY A 98 4.18 -2.17 11.69
CA GLY A 98 4.81 -3.19 12.51
C GLY A 98 5.41 -4.38 11.73
N ALA A 99 5.30 -4.42 10.41
CA ALA A 99 5.99 -5.39 9.59
C ALA A 99 7.49 -5.05 9.48
N LEU A 100 8.35 -6.07 9.56
CA LEU A 100 9.80 -5.93 9.37
C LEU A 100 10.20 -5.92 7.90
N GLY A 101 9.38 -6.52 7.05
CA GLY A 101 9.46 -6.53 5.59
C GLY A 101 8.08 -6.69 4.98
N TYR A 102 8.01 -6.76 3.66
CA TYR A 102 6.80 -7.11 2.92
C TYR A 102 7.13 -7.59 1.51
N THR A 103 6.33 -8.54 1.05
CA THR A 103 6.25 -8.94 -0.36
C THR A 103 4.90 -8.49 -0.89
N LEU A 104 4.92 -7.63 -1.90
CA LEU A 104 3.73 -7.10 -2.53
C LEU A 104 3.49 -7.81 -3.84
N SER A 105 2.45 -8.62 -3.88
CA SER A 105 1.93 -9.25 -5.10
C SER A 105 0.56 -8.67 -5.44
N HIS A 106 0.30 -8.45 -6.71
CA HIS A 106 -0.93 -7.79 -7.14
C HIS A 106 -1.41 -8.38 -8.45
N PRO A 107 -2.73 -8.70 -8.57
CA PRO A 107 -3.30 -9.27 -9.77
C PRO A 107 -3.22 -8.29 -10.95
N ASP A 108 -3.05 -8.83 -12.16
CA ASP A 108 -3.14 -8.08 -13.41
C ASP A 108 -4.60 -7.89 -13.86
N GLU A 109 -5.51 -8.75 -13.38
CA GLU A 109 -6.92 -8.78 -13.75
C GLU A 109 -7.81 -8.93 -12.51
N ASP A 110 -9.04 -8.42 -12.59
CA ASP A 110 -10.03 -8.57 -11.52
C ASP A 110 -10.47 -10.04 -11.38
N LYS A 111 -10.33 -10.60 -10.19
CA LYS A 111 -10.76 -11.96 -9.86
C LYS A 111 -12.09 -11.93 -9.11
N TYR A 112 -13.13 -12.56 -9.67
CA TYR A 112 -14.46 -12.62 -9.06
C TYR A 112 -14.77 -13.97 -8.38
N SER A 113 -14.09 -15.03 -8.81
CA SER A 113 -14.28 -16.37 -8.27
C SER A 113 -13.00 -16.91 -7.68
N VAL A 114 -13.13 -17.66 -6.61
CA VAL A 114 -11.98 -18.27 -5.92
C VAL A 114 -12.07 -19.79 -6.10
N TYR A 115 -11.02 -20.40 -6.61
CA TYR A 115 -10.96 -21.82 -6.87
C TYR A 115 -10.20 -22.59 -5.79
N LYS A 116 -10.52 -23.89 -5.64
CA LYS A 116 -9.88 -24.76 -4.64
C LYS A 116 -8.36 -24.81 -4.77
N THR A 117 -7.84 -24.88 -6.00
CA THR A 117 -6.40 -24.89 -6.28
C THR A 117 -5.76 -23.57 -5.87
N GLU A 118 -6.39 -22.46 -6.24
CA GLU A 118 -5.93 -21.12 -5.89
C GLU A 118 -5.81 -20.92 -4.36
N LEU A 119 -6.82 -21.36 -3.59
CA LEU A 119 -6.76 -21.29 -2.13
C LEU A 119 -5.65 -22.17 -1.54
N LYS A 120 -5.42 -23.38 -2.08
CA LYS A 120 -4.32 -24.24 -1.64
C LYS A 120 -2.95 -23.61 -1.92
N GLU A 121 -2.79 -23.03 -3.10
CA GLU A 121 -1.57 -22.32 -3.48
C GLU A 121 -1.38 -21.06 -2.65
N GLN A 122 -2.44 -20.32 -2.36
CA GLN A 122 -2.38 -19.17 -1.47
C GLN A 122 -1.93 -19.53 -0.04
N ILE A 123 -2.39 -20.67 0.48
CA ILE A 123 -1.92 -21.19 1.77
C ILE A 123 -0.43 -21.53 1.68
N ALA A 124 0.02 -22.17 0.58
CA ALA A 124 1.42 -22.51 0.38
C ALA A 124 2.31 -21.25 0.27
N SER A 125 1.85 -20.20 -0.44
CA SER A 125 2.52 -18.91 -0.51
C SER A 125 2.65 -18.26 0.88
N LEU A 126 1.57 -18.24 1.67
CA LEU A 126 1.60 -17.73 3.04
C LEU A 126 2.56 -18.51 3.95
N LEU A 127 2.76 -19.79 3.72
CA LEU A 127 3.72 -20.59 4.48
C LEU A 127 5.16 -20.46 3.95
N GLY A 128 5.36 -19.88 2.76
CA GLY A 128 6.67 -19.74 2.11
C GLY A 128 7.70 -19.05 2.97
N GLY A 129 7.34 -17.94 3.63
CA GLY A 129 8.25 -17.25 4.55
C GLY A 129 8.72 -18.13 5.72
N ARG A 130 7.79 -18.86 6.34
CA ARG A 130 8.10 -19.80 7.43
C ARG A 130 9.02 -20.93 6.95
N VAL A 131 8.73 -21.54 5.81
CA VAL A 131 9.54 -22.63 5.24
C VAL A 131 10.94 -22.14 4.89
N ALA A 132 11.06 -20.93 4.33
CA ALA A 132 12.36 -20.32 4.05
C ALA A 132 13.20 -20.15 5.33
N GLU A 133 12.59 -19.71 6.44
CA GLU A 133 13.26 -19.65 7.74
C GLU A 133 13.70 -21.05 8.23
N GLU A 134 12.85 -22.07 8.10
CA GLU A 134 13.15 -23.45 8.51
C GLU A 134 14.35 -24.02 7.74
N LEU A 135 14.43 -23.79 6.43
CA LEU A 135 15.51 -24.24 5.58
C LEU A 135 16.85 -23.54 5.88
N THR A 136 16.82 -22.26 6.28
CA THR A 136 18.01 -21.42 6.38
C THR A 136 18.51 -21.24 7.81
N MET A 137 17.63 -21.29 8.81
CA MET A 137 17.97 -21.05 10.22
C MET A 137 18.20 -22.33 11.04
N LYS A 138 18.38 -23.47 10.39
CA LYS A 138 18.68 -24.77 11.05
C LYS A 138 17.67 -25.15 12.15
N GLY A 139 16.40 -24.83 11.92
CA GLY A 139 15.31 -25.11 12.85
C GLY A 139 15.08 -24.07 13.96
N ASP A 140 15.86 -22.98 13.99
CA ASP A 140 15.67 -21.86 14.91
C ASP A 140 14.95 -20.70 14.20
N PHE A 141 13.68 -20.92 13.90
CA PHE A 141 12.81 -19.96 13.20
C PHE A 141 12.15 -18.96 14.16
N SER A 142 11.74 -17.81 13.62
CA SER A 142 11.20 -16.70 14.39
C SER A 142 9.69 -16.79 14.60
N GLY A 143 9.15 -15.89 15.44
CA GLY A 143 7.70 -15.66 15.57
C GLY A 143 7.12 -14.77 14.45
N GLY A 144 7.93 -14.32 13.48
CA GLY A 144 7.55 -13.39 12.44
C GLY A 144 6.38 -13.88 11.56
N ALA A 145 6.37 -15.18 11.25
CA ALA A 145 5.33 -15.83 10.45
C ALA A 145 3.95 -15.96 11.14
N SER A 146 3.75 -15.40 12.34
CA SER A 146 2.50 -15.59 13.09
C SER A 146 1.26 -15.11 12.34
N ASN A 147 1.34 -14.00 11.63
CA ASN A 147 0.24 -13.46 10.83
C ASN A 147 -0.06 -14.36 9.62
N ASP A 148 0.96 -14.84 8.93
CA ASP A 148 0.81 -15.71 7.77
C ASP A 148 0.20 -17.05 8.13
N ILE A 149 0.65 -17.64 9.25
CA ILE A 149 0.05 -18.87 9.81
C ILE A 149 -1.41 -18.64 10.19
N GLN A 150 -1.74 -17.50 10.79
CA GLN A 150 -3.13 -17.16 11.14
C GLN A 150 -4.00 -17.05 9.88
N ARG A 151 -3.52 -16.35 8.85
CA ARG A 151 -4.23 -16.20 7.56
C ARG A 151 -4.38 -17.55 6.84
N ALA A 152 -3.32 -18.33 6.75
CA ALA A 152 -3.31 -19.67 6.16
C ALA A 152 -4.34 -20.59 6.86
N THR A 153 -4.36 -20.59 8.19
CA THR A 153 -5.33 -21.36 8.99
C THR A 153 -6.76 -20.89 8.76
N ALA A 154 -6.99 -19.58 8.65
CA ALA A 154 -8.32 -19.03 8.38
C ALA A 154 -8.83 -19.44 6.98
N ILE A 155 -7.97 -19.42 5.96
CA ILE A 155 -8.31 -19.88 4.60
C ILE A 155 -8.64 -21.38 4.63
N ALA A 156 -7.79 -22.23 5.22
CA ALA A 156 -8.02 -23.66 5.33
C ALA A 156 -9.33 -23.98 6.07
N ARG A 157 -9.62 -23.25 7.15
CA ARG A 157 -10.89 -23.37 7.88
C ARG A 157 -12.09 -23.01 7.00
N ASN A 158 -12.05 -21.93 6.24
CA ASN A 158 -13.11 -21.53 5.32
C ASN A 158 -13.30 -22.56 4.20
N MET A 159 -12.22 -23.15 3.67
CA MET A 159 -12.29 -24.22 2.67
C MET A 159 -13.10 -25.43 3.21
N VAL A 160 -12.84 -25.81 4.46
CA VAL A 160 -13.53 -26.97 5.08
C VAL A 160 -14.94 -26.62 5.50
N THR A 161 -15.13 -25.48 6.18
CA THR A 161 -16.40 -25.19 6.88
C THR A 161 -17.41 -24.40 6.05
N ARG A 162 -16.95 -23.56 5.11
CA ARG A 162 -17.82 -22.66 4.33
C ARG A 162 -17.96 -23.09 2.86
N TYR A 163 -16.85 -23.47 2.23
CA TYR A 163 -16.84 -23.73 0.79
C TYR A 163 -17.06 -25.21 0.43
N GLY A 164 -17.04 -26.13 1.44
CA GLY A 164 -17.18 -27.55 1.20
C GLY A 164 -16.09 -28.14 0.32
N MET A 165 -14.85 -27.58 0.40
CA MET A 165 -13.71 -27.93 -0.45
C MET A 165 -12.80 -29.01 0.18
N SER A 166 -13.31 -29.79 1.15
CA SER A 166 -12.60 -30.90 1.82
C SER A 166 -13.24 -32.25 1.50
N GLU A 167 -12.69 -33.31 2.09
CA GLU A 167 -13.28 -34.67 1.98
C GLU A 167 -14.58 -34.83 2.77
N LEU A 168 -14.93 -33.86 3.64
CA LEU A 168 -16.21 -33.83 4.35
C LEU A 168 -17.40 -33.48 3.43
N GLY A 169 -17.13 -33.10 2.18
CA GLY A 169 -18.14 -32.79 1.18
C GLY A 169 -18.71 -31.36 1.27
N PRO A 170 -19.68 -31.03 0.42
CA PRO A 170 -20.25 -29.68 0.29
C PRO A 170 -21.30 -29.42 1.39
N ILE A 171 -20.85 -29.33 2.62
CA ILE A 171 -21.69 -29.07 3.81
C ILE A 171 -21.18 -27.78 4.48
N LEU A 172 -22.12 -26.90 4.86
CA LEU A 172 -21.84 -25.71 5.65
C LEU A 172 -21.77 -26.10 7.13
N TYR A 173 -20.59 -25.98 7.73
CA TYR A 173 -20.38 -26.18 9.17
C TYR A 173 -20.27 -24.81 9.85
N GLY A 174 -21.28 -24.40 10.58
CA GLY A 174 -21.34 -23.11 11.29
C GLY A 174 -22.69 -22.44 11.15
N SER A 175 -22.92 -21.35 11.87
CA SER A 175 -24.14 -20.55 11.72
C SER A 175 -24.08 -19.73 10.44
N GLU A 176 -25.22 -19.55 9.76
CA GLU A 176 -25.38 -18.62 8.63
C GLU A 176 -25.12 -17.16 9.01
N HIS A 177 -25.20 -16.86 10.30
CA HIS A 177 -24.93 -15.54 10.85
C HIS A 177 -23.44 -15.46 11.16
N GLY A 178 -22.69 -14.97 10.19
CA GLY A 178 -21.28 -14.60 10.39
C GLY A 178 -21.13 -13.54 11.48
N ASN A 179 -19.96 -13.46 12.07
CA ASN A 179 -19.55 -12.49 13.09
C ASN A 179 -19.77 -11.00 12.71
N ASP A 180 -20.52 -10.68 11.66
CA ASP A 180 -20.66 -9.33 11.11
C ASP A 180 -21.77 -8.51 11.77
N GLU A 181 -22.64 -9.11 12.61
CA GLU A 181 -23.55 -8.35 13.43
C GLU A 181 -23.04 -8.23 14.87
N VAL A 182 -22.11 -7.32 15.06
CA VAL A 182 -21.75 -6.81 16.39
C VAL A 182 -22.91 -5.96 16.89
N PHE A 183 -23.95 -6.61 17.43
CA PHE A 183 -24.93 -5.92 18.23
C PHE A 183 -24.34 -5.76 19.64
N LEU A 184 -23.92 -4.54 19.96
CA LEU A 184 -23.41 -4.14 21.27
C LEU A 184 -24.37 -4.61 22.36
N GLY A 185 -24.00 -5.66 23.12
CA GLY A 185 -24.69 -6.05 24.35
C GLY A 185 -25.07 -7.51 24.53
N ARG A 186 -24.77 -8.41 23.60
CA ARG A 186 -25.03 -9.86 23.78
C ARG A 186 -23.81 -10.65 23.25
N ASP A 187 -22.97 -11.10 24.16
CA ASP A 187 -22.02 -12.20 23.91
C ASP A 187 -22.83 -13.50 23.67
N PHE A 188 -23.29 -13.70 22.44
CA PHE A 188 -23.66 -15.02 22.00
C PHE A 188 -22.40 -15.74 21.58
N SER A 189 -21.87 -16.58 22.45
CA SER A 189 -20.95 -17.62 22.03
C SER A 189 -21.58 -18.33 20.83
N ALA A 190 -20.91 -18.29 19.68
CA ALA A 190 -21.37 -18.98 18.48
C ALA A 190 -21.57 -20.47 18.86
N GLU A 191 -22.80 -20.88 19.00
CA GLU A 191 -23.15 -22.24 19.39
C GLU A 191 -22.71 -23.17 18.26
N LYS A 192 -21.86 -24.14 18.59
CA LYS A 192 -21.43 -25.14 17.60
C LYS A 192 -22.64 -25.88 17.10
N THR A 193 -22.93 -25.81 15.81
CA THR A 193 -24.10 -26.48 15.17
C THR A 193 -23.81 -27.94 14.81
N TYR A 194 -22.66 -28.48 15.20
CA TYR A 194 -22.19 -29.83 14.87
C TYR A 194 -21.58 -30.54 16.09
N SER A 195 -21.56 -31.89 16.03
CA SER A 195 -21.04 -32.74 17.12
C SER A 195 -19.54 -32.62 17.33
N GLU A 196 -19.02 -32.98 18.50
CA GLU A 196 -17.58 -33.02 18.79
C GLU A 196 -16.82 -33.98 17.85
N GLU A 197 -17.48 -35.08 17.40
CA GLU A 197 -16.87 -35.94 16.38
C GLU A 197 -16.69 -35.26 15.06
N THR A 198 -17.65 -34.44 14.64
CA THR A 198 -17.55 -33.62 13.41
C THR A 198 -16.49 -32.53 13.57
N ALA A 199 -16.40 -31.89 14.75
CA ALA A 199 -15.34 -30.93 15.07
C ALA A 199 -13.94 -31.55 14.90
N ALA A 200 -13.72 -32.73 15.44
CA ALA A 200 -12.44 -33.45 15.29
C ALA A 200 -12.11 -33.75 13.81
N LYS A 201 -13.11 -34.10 12.99
CA LYS A 201 -12.91 -34.31 11.54
C LYS A 201 -12.57 -33.01 10.82
N ILE A 202 -13.20 -31.89 11.18
CA ILE A 202 -12.90 -30.56 10.65
C ILE A 202 -11.44 -30.18 10.98
N ASP A 203 -11.01 -30.37 12.21
CA ASP A 203 -9.64 -30.06 12.63
C ASP A 203 -8.59 -30.92 11.88
N LEU A 204 -8.91 -32.21 11.63
CA LEU A 204 -8.06 -33.09 10.84
C LEU A 204 -7.95 -32.64 9.37
N GLU A 205 -9.05 -32.22 8.75
CA GLU A 205 -9.04 -31.73 7.38
C GLU A 205 -8.28 -30.37 7.26
N ILE A 206 -8.45 -29.47 8.22
CA ILE A 206 -7.68 -28.23 8.28
C ILE A 206 -6.19 -28.55 8.37
N LYS A 207 -5.80 -29.43 9.32
CA LYS A 207 -4.42 -29.84 9.48
C LYS A 207 -3.85 -30.47 8.20
N LYS A 208 -4.61 -31.34 7.54
CA LYS A 208 -4.21 -31.98 6.28
C LYS A 208 -3.92 -30.95 5.18
N ILE A 209 -4.81 -29.94 5.02
CA ILE A 209 -4.62 -28.86 4.02
C ILE A 209 -3.35 -28.07 4.32
N ILE A 210 -3.09 -27.72 5.57
CA ILE A 210 -1.89 -26.99 6.00
C ILE A 210 -0.62 -27.85 5.78
N ASP A 211 -0.64 -29.14 6.16
CA ASP A 211 0.50 -30.06 5.99
C ASP A 211 0.81 -30.24 4.48
N GLU A 212 -0.19 -30.40 3.62
CA GLU A 212 -0.02 -30.49 2.16
C GLU A 212 0.62 -29.21 1.60
N ALA A 213 0.14 -28.04 2.01
CA ALA A 213 0.67 -26.75 1.57
C ALA A 213 2.10 -26.52 2.07
N HIS A 214 2.41 -26.89 3.31
CA HIS A 214 3.77 -26.82 3.86
C HIS A 214 4.75 -27.74 3.10
N ALA A 215 4.31 -28.96 2.78
CA ALA A 215 5.11 -29.89 1.99
C ALA A 215 5.38 -29.38 0.58
N LEU A 216 4.36 -28.76 -0.07
CA LEU A 216 4.50 -28.12 -1.37
C LEU A 216 5.51 -26.97 -1.33
N ALA A 217 5.40 -26.07 -0.35
CA ALA A 217 6.33 -24.97 -0.15
C ALA A 217 7.75 -25.47 0.09
N THR A 218 7.91 -26.49 0.93
CA THR A 218 9.22 -27.10 1.19
C THR A 218 9.84 -27.69 -0.07
N SER A 219 9.06 -28.37 -0.91
CA SER A 219 9.54 -28.94 -2.17
C SER A 219 10.03 -27.84 -3.12
N ILE A 220 9.21 -26.80 -3.37
CA ILE A 220 9.54 -25.71 -4.27
C ILE A 220 10.78 -24.94 -3.78
N LEU A 221 10.83 -24.53 -2.53
CA LEU A 221 11.94 -23.75 -1.99
C LEU A 221 13.24 -24.56 -1.86
N THR A 222 13.15 -25.88 -1.71
CA THR A 222 14.33 -26.75 -1.73
C THR A 222 14.88 -26.94 -3.14
N GLU A 223 14.01 -27.15 -4.12
CA GLU A 223 14.37 -27.26 -5.54
C GLU A 223 15.03 -26.00 -6.08
N HIS A 224 14.56 -24.84 -5.65
CA HIS A 224 15.03 -23.51 -6.11
C HIS A 224 15.81 -22.76 -5.02
N PHE A 225 16.54 -23.48 -4.18
CA PHE A 225 17.26 -22.90 -3.03
C PHE A 225 18.32 -21.86 -3.45
N ASP A 226 18.95 -22.04 -4.59
CA ASP A 226 19.91 -21.09 -5.17
C ASP A 226 19.25 -19.72 -5.49
N LYS A 227 18.04 -19.73 -6.03
CA LYS A 227 17.26 -18.53 -6.28
C LYS A 227 16.79 -17.86 -4.98
N LEU A 228 16.35 -18.67 -4.01
CA LEU A 228 16.00 -18.19 -2.68
C LEU A 228 17.18 -17.46 -2.01
N GLN A 229 18.37 -18.09 -2.05
CA GLN A 229 19.58 -17.48 -1.52
C GLN A 229 19.95 -16.18 -2.26
N PHE A 230 19.85 -16.17 -3.60
CA PHE A 230 20.16 -15.00 -4.40
C PHE A 230 19.26 -13.80 -4.06
N VAL A 231 17.94 -14.01 -4.01
CA VAL A 231 16.97 -12.95 -3.69
C VAL A 231 17.19 -12.46 -2.26
N ALA A 232 17.41 -13.35 -1.29
CA ALA A 232 17.71 -12.97 0.07
C ALA A 232 19.00 -12.15 0.19
N ASP A 233 20.09 -12.56 -0.47
CA ASP A 233 21.36 -11.81 -0.47
C ASP A 233 21.24 -10.45 -1.15
N PHE A 234 20.41 -10.35 -2.21
CA PHE A 234 20.09 -9.06 -2.83
C PHE A 234 19.36 -8.14 -1.85
N LEU A 235 18.34 -8.64 -1.16
CA LEU A 235 17.60 -7.87 -0.15
C LEU A 235 18.48 -7.44 1.03
N VAL A 236 19.36 -8.31 1.51
CA VAL A 236 20.32 -7.95 2.57
C VAL A 236 21.21 -6.79 2.13
N LYS A 237 21.61 -6.74 0.85
CA LYS A 237 22.52 -5.71 0.33
C LYS A 237 21.82 -4.40 -0.06
N TYR A 238 20.67 -4.50 -0.73
CA TYR A 238 19.98 -3.35 -1.35
C TYR A 238 18.63 -3.00 -0.71
N GLU A 239 18.12 -3.82 0.21
CA GLU A 239 16.92 -3.64 1.04
C GLU A 239 15.59 -3.71 0.29
N GLU A 240 15.55 -3.44 -1.02
CA GLU A 240 14.35 -3.47 -1.85
C GLU A 240 14.68 -4.07 -3.23
N MET A 241 13.69 -4.78 -3.80
CA MET A 241 13.73 -5.36 -5.14
C MET A 241 12.40 -5.06 -5.84
N ASP A 242 12.44 -4.49 -7.04
CA ASP A 242 11.25 -4.23 -7.84
C ASP A 242 10.87 -5.42 -8.75
N ASP A 243 9.74 -5.31 -9.44
CA ASP A 243 9.17 -6.36 -10.31
C ASP A 243 10.11 -6.80 -11.45
N GLU A 244 10.79 -5.84 -12.11
CA GLU A 244 11.71 -6.16 -13.20
C GLU A 244 13.00 -6.80 -12.69
N GLN A 245 13.53 -6.30 -11.57
CA GLN A 245 14.69 -6.87 -10.90
C GLN A 245 14.40 -8.31 -10.47
N PHE A 246 13.24 -8.54 -9.82
CA PHE A 246 12.84 -9.87 -9.38
C PHE A 246 12.65 -10.83 -10.56
N ARG A 247 11.88 -10.43 -11.58
CA ARG A 247 11.66 -11.23 -12.77
C ARG A 247 12.98 -11.61 -13.46
N LYS A 248 13.89 -10.66 -13.64
CA LYS A 248 15.21 -10.92 -14.24
C LYS A 248 16.07 -11.85 -13.37
N ALA A 249 16.05 -11.67 -12.05
CA ALA A 249 16.75 -12.58 -11.14
C ALA A 249 16.25 -14.02 -11.26
N MET A 250 14.94 -14.21 -11.50
CA MET A 250 14.34 -15.53 -11.68
C MET A 250 14.62 -16.14 -13.06
N GLU A 251 14.57 -15.34 -14.14
CA GLU A 251 14.74 -15.78 -15.53
C GLU A 251 16.20 -16.06 -15.90
N GLU A 252 17.15 -15.26 -15.39
CA GLU A 252 18.56 -15.41 -15.73
C GLU A 252 19.17 -16.65 -15.06
N GLU A 253 19.99 -17.39 -15.82
CA GLU A 253 20.64 -18.60 -15.34
C GLU A 253 21.73 -18.31 -14.29
N ASN A 254 22.49 -17.22 -14.50
CA ASN A 254 23.57 -16.80 -13.60
C ASN A 254 23.53 -15.28 -13.33
N PRO A 255 22.51 -14.78 -12.59
CA PRO A 255 22.42 -13.35 -12.28
C PRO A 255 23.51 -12.92 -11.29
N THR A 256 23.98 -11.67 -11.40
CA THR A 256 24.82 -11.07 -10.36
C THR A 256 24.04 -9.98 -9.62
N LEU A 257 24.39 -9.75 -8.35
CA LEU A 257 23.68 -8.74 -7.55
C LEU A 257 23.80 -7.35 -8.19
N GLU A 258 24.95 -7.05 -8.79
CA GLU A 258 25.24 -5.78 -9.46
C GLU A 258 24.46 -5.62 -10.76
N SER A 259 24.38 -6.70 -11.60
CA SER A 259 23.63 -6.65 -12.86
C SER A 259 22.15 -6.41 -12.63
N ILE A 260 21.57 -7.10 -11.66
CA ILE A 260 20.15 -6.93 -11.29
C ILE A 260 19.90 -5.54 -10.66
N TYR A 261 20.80 -5.05 -9.81
CA TYR A 261 20.65 -3.72 -9.22
C TYR A 261 20.71 -2.60 -10.28
N ALA A 262 21.56 -2.76 -11.27
CA ALA A 262 21.72 -1.78 -12.36
C ALA A 262 20.46 -1.59 -13.22
N LEU A 263 19.52 -2.54 -13.23
CA LEU A 263 18.23 -2.43 -13.95
C LEU A 263 17.38 -1.24 -13.47
N ALA A 264 17.49 -0.86 -12.21
CA ALA A 264 16.77 0.29 -11.64
C ALA A 264 17.42 1.65 -11.94
N GLU A 265 18.72 1.70 -12.31
CA GLU A 265 19.43 2.96 -12.54
C GLU A 265 18.87 3.84 -13.66
N PRO A 266 18.48 3.31 -14.84
CA PRO A 266 17.92 4.13 -15.90
C PRO A 266 16.63 4.84 -15.48
N ARG A 267 15.78 4.16 -14.72
CA ARG A 267 14.50 4.71 -14.23
C ARG A 267 14.72 5.78 -13.16
N ARG A 268 15.71 5.60 -12.29
CA ARG A 268 16.11 6.62 -11.30
C ARG A 268 16.59 7.87 -11.99
N ARG A 269 17.46 7.75 -13.02
CA ARG A 269 17.98 8.90 -13.80
C ARG A 269 16.89 9.63 -14.58
N ILE A 270 15.98 8.91 -15.24
CA ILE A 270 14.84 9.51 -15.95
C ILE A 270 13.95 10.26 -14.96
N SER A 271 13.65 9.68 -13.81
CA SER A 271 12.86 10.32 -12.77
C SER A 271 13.54 11.56 -12.17
N GLU A 272 14.86 11.54 -12.01
CA GLU A 272 15.63 12.70 -11.53
C GLU A 272 15.63 13.83 -12.57
N THR A 273 15.90 13.52 -13.85
CA THR A 273 15.87 14.51 -14.95
C THR A 273 14.49 15.08 -15.20
N GLU A 274 13.43 14.26 -15.19
CA GLU A 274 12.04 14.74 -15.30
C GLU A 274 11.65 15.63 -14.13
N ASN A 275 12.12 15.32 -12.93
CA ASN A 275 11.88 16.14 -11.75
C ASN A 275 12.60 17.47 -11.79
N GLU A 276 13.86 17.51 -12.27
CA GLU A 276 14.64 18.72 -12.45
C GLU A 276 14.04 19.62 -13.54
N GLU A 277 13.59 19.05 -14.65
CA GLU A 277 12.97 19.81 -15.74
C GLU A 277 11.61 20.37 -15.32
N LYS A 278 10.79 19.60 -14.63
CA LYS A 278 9.53 20.08 -14.04
C LYS A 278 9.77 21.17 -13.01
N ALA A 279 10.75 21.02 -12.13
CA ALA A 279 11.10 22.04 -11.14
C ALA A 279 11.52 23.37 -11.81
N ARG A 280 12.22 23.31 -12.94
CA ARG A 280 12.59 24.50 -13.71
C ARG A 280 11.35 25.17 -14.33
N ILE A 281 10.45 24.39 -14.95
CA ILE A 281 9.20 24.89 -15.52
C ILE A 281 8.35 25.57 -14.44
N ASP A 282 8.18 24.91 -13.31
CA ASP A 282 7.40 25.44 -12.17
C ASP A 282 8.02 26.74 -11.61
N GLU A 283 9.34 26.84 -11.55
CA GLU A 283 10.01 28.06 -11.12
C GLU A 283 9.86 29.20 -12.12
N GLU A 284 9.89 28.92 -13.43
CA GLU A 284 9.62 29.91 -14.47
C GLU A 284 8.17 30.40 -14.46
N GLU A 285 7.20 29.49 -14.27
CA GLU A 285 5.78 29.86 -14.13
C GLU A 285 5.53 30.67 -12.86
N ARG A 286 6.18 30.33 -11.74
CA ARG A 286 6.08 31.10 -10.51
C ARG A 286 6.61 32.52 -10.71
N LYS A 287 7.77 32.69 -11.33
CA LYS A 287 8.35 34.01 -11.64
C LYS A 287 7.42 34.84 -12.52
N LYS A 288 6.83 34.22 -13.56
CA LYS A 288 5.85 34.91 -14.40
C LYS A 288 4.62 35.39 -13.65
N ARG A 289 4.08 34.55 -12.75
CA ARG A 289 2.94 34.93 -11.88
C ARG A 289 3.31 36.06 -10.91
N GLU A 290 4.49 36.01 -10.34
CA GLU A 290 4.99 37.08 -9.46
C GLU A 290 5.15 38.39 -10.22
N GLU A 291 5.65 38.36 -11.46
CA GLU A 291 5.77 39.53 -12.35
C GLU A 291 4.38 40.07 -12.75
N GLU A 292 3.41 39.20 -13.10
CA GLU A 292 2.03 39.60 -13.41
C GLU A 292 1.35 40.24 -12.20
N LEU A 293 1.53 39.71 -11.00
CA LEU A 293 0.99 40.26 -9.76
C LEU A 293 1.61 41.62 -9.41
N MET A 294 2.92 41.81 -9.66
CA MET A 294 3.58 43.09 -9.47
C MET A 294 3.05 44.14 -10.48
N GLN A 295 2.88 43.77 -11.76
CA GLN A 295 2.32 44.66 -12.77
C GLN A 295 0.86 45.07 -12.44
N ASP A 296 0.04 44.15 -11.91
CA ASP A 296 -1.32 44.41 -11.44
C ASP A 296 -1.33 45.33 -10.19
N ALA A 297 -0.37 45.17 -9.30
CA ALA A 297 -0.20 46.01 -8.12
C ALA A 297 0.21 47.44 -8.51
N ASP A 298 1.16 47.62 -9.41
CA ASP A 298 1.61 48.91 -9.92
C ASP A 298 0.48 49.60 -10.70
N TYR A 299 -0.32 48.84 -11.46
CA TYR A 299 -1.52 49.40 -12.16
C TYR A 299 -2.57 49.88 -11.17
N ARG A 300 -2.80 49.18 -10.05
CA ARG A 300 -3.75 49.60 -9.00
C ARG A 300 -3.27 50.81 -8.21
N ASP A 301 -2.00 50.93 -7.93
CA ASP A 301 -1.38 52.07 -7.26
C ASP A 301 -1.41 53.31 -8.17
N GLY A 302 -1.10 53.17 -9.47
CA GLY A 302 -1.22 54.26 -10.44
C GLY A 302 -2.66 54.75 -10.65
N MET A 303 -3.68 53.88 -10.54
CA MET A 303 -5.08 54.28 -10.54
C MET A 303 -5.52 54.99 -9.25
N ARG A 304 -4.91 54.72 -8.10
CA ARG A 304 -5.18 55.47 -6.85
C ARG A 304 -4.65 56.89 -6.93
N ASP A 305 -3.47 57.08 -7.49
CA ASP A 305 -2.87 58.42 -7.64
C ASP A 305 -3.67 59.30 -8.63
N VAL A 306 -4.19 58.74 -9.73
CA VAL A 306 -5.03 59.46 -10.69
C VAL A 306 -6.39 59.85 -10.08
N ASN A 307 -6.95 59.05 -9.21
CA ASN A 307 -8.21 59.40 -8.51
C ASN A 307 -7.99 60.39 -7.37
N ALA A 308 -6.81 60.40 -6.73
CA ALA A 308 -6.45 61.38 -5.69
C ALA A 308 -6.24 62.81 -6.28
N GLU A 309 -5.76 62.96 -7.52
CA GLU A 309 -5.63 64.26 -8.20
C GLU A 309 -6.96 64.78 -8.77
N GLY A 310 -7.97 63.89 -8.94
CA GLY A 310 -9.31 64.27 -9.45
C GLY A 310 -10.27 64.86 -8.41
N GLU A 311 -10.01 64.67 -7.12
CA GLU A 311 -10.90 65.17 -6.03
C GLU A 311 -10.55 66.59 -5.50
N HIS A 312 -9.64 67.31 -6.17
CA HIS A 312 -9.23 68.66 -5.70
C HIS A 312 -9.82 69.83 -6.50
N LEU A 313 -10.83 69.61 -7.33
CA LEU A 313 -11.54 70.68 -8.06
C LEU A 313 -13.04 70.47 -7.93
N ASP A 314 -13.66 70.80 -6.76
CA ASP A 314 -14.98 71.33 -6.62
C ASP A 314 -15.35 71.48 -5.12
N GLU A 315 -14.84 72.52 -4.48
CA GLU A 315 -15.44 73.09 -3.28
C GLU A 315 -15.66 74.57 -3.49
N THR A 316 -16.82 74.93 -4.14
CA THR A 316 -17.42 76.21 -3.88
C THR A 316 -18.95 76.11 -4.06
N GLY A 317 -19.66 76.32 -2.94
CA GLY A 317 -21.10 76.77 -2.93
C GLY A 317 -22.08 75.60 -2.79
N ASP A 318 -22.92 75.51 -1.85
CA ASP A 318 -23.78 76.44 -1.13
C ASP A 318 -24.51 75.65 0.01
N ASN A 319 -24.72 76.39 1.04
CA ASN A 319 -25.44 76.11 2.25
C ASN A 319 -26.94 76.08 2.00
N ASN A 320 -27.68 75.03 2.43
CA ASN A 320 -29.00 75.27 3.08
C ASN A 320 -29.66 73.95 3.55
N GLY A 321 -29.79 73.85 4.84
CA GLY A 321 -30.88 73.52 5.74
C GLY A 321 -31.89 72.44 5.32
N ASN A 322 -32.11 71.49 6.10
CA ASN A 322 -33.26 71.36 6.97
C ASN A 322 -33.27 70.07 7.78
N GLU A 323 -33.79 70.20 8.96
CA GLU A 323 -34.08 69.31 10.05
C GLU A 323 -34.91 68.05 9.70
N GLY A 324 -34.81 67.11 10.55
CA GLY A 324 -36.02 66.34 10.97
C GLY A 324 -35.89 64.82 10.93
N ASN A 325 -35.68 64.35 12.06
CA ASN A 325 -36.57 63.52 12.91
C ASN A 325 -36.46 62.02 12.86
N ASP A 326 -36.11 61.53 14.00
CA ASP A 326 -36.68 60.48 14.85
C ASP A 326 -37.09 59.09 14.31
N GLY A 327 -36.70 58.14 15.16
CA GLY A 327 -37.52 56.98 15.50
C GLY A 327 -36.84 55.64 15.19
N ASN A 328 -36.22 55.11 16.12
CA ASN A 328 -36.64 54.28 17.27
C ASN A 328 -36.90 52.81 16.97
N ASP A 329 -36.31 52.02 17.80
CA ASP A 329 -36.69 50.69 18.32
C ASP A 329 -36.77 49.52 17.33
N GLY A 330 -36.25 48.40 17.60
CA GLY A 330 -36.09 47.64 18.83
C GLY A 330 -36.15 46.16 18.54
N HIS A 331 -35.43 45.46 19.27
CA HIS A 331 -35.74 44.17 19.91
C HIS A 331 -35.67 42.84 19.14
N ASN A 332 -34.82 42.03 19.67
CA ASN A 332 -34.99 40.62 20.14
C ASN A 332 -35.42 39.55 19.12
N GLY A 333 -34.81 38.45 19.14
CA GLY A 333 -34.59 37.39 20.11
C GLY A 333 -34.55 36.05 19.43
N ASN A 334 -33.70 35.24 19.96
CA ASN A 334 -33.78 33.79 20.16
C ASN A 334 -34.63 32.91 19.21
N GLU A 335 -34.01 31.96 18.61
CA GLU A 335 -33.92 30.54 19.08
C GLU A 335 -32.87 29.80 18.26
#